data_a3f191e780136f44ad829486979e0b38
#
_entry.id   a3f191e780136f44ad829486979e0b38
#
_cell.length_a   1.000
_cell.length_b   1.000
_cell.length_c   1.000
_cell.angle_alpha   90.00
_cell.angle_beta   90.00
_cell.angle_gamma   90.00
#
_symmetry.space_group_name_H-M   'P 1'
#
loop_
_entity.id
_entity.type
_entity.pdbx_description
1 polymer ?
#
loop_
_entity_poly.entity_id
_entity_poly.type
_entity_poly.pdbx_seq_one_letter_code
_entity_poly.pdbx_strand_id
1 'polypeptide(L)'
;SDNESNAKYIKKRLAEIAYVSGQTFDALIRETSHNLVVFHNAYMVKVRKLNSSSGVVRTINKTSLQPVAAYFNLPPESVEVRVDSSGTPVMYRQKIQTGKYVEYPASAILHLHYNKRTGFVMGTPPLEPVKDDILALRRIEESIETLIYKSLFPIIHVKVGNEKQPAKKFMDGTSEVEIATS
;
A
#
# COMPACT_ATOMS: atom_id res chain seq x y z
N SER A 1 -3.81 -23.29 -39.50
CA SER A 1 -3.61 -24.23 -38.39
C SER A 1 -4.27 -23.66 -37.11
N ASP A 2 -4.75 -24.55 -36.25
CA ASP A 2 -5.49 -24.20 -35.05
C ASP A 2 -4.73 -23.23 -34.12
N ASN A 3 -3.41 -23.33 -34.09
CA ASN A 3 -2.55 -22.45 -33.30
C ASN A 3 -2.60 -20.98 -33.72
N GLU A 4 -2.69 -20.73 -35.01
CA GLU A 4 -2.72 -19.38 -35.58
C GLU A 4 -4.07 -18.71 -35.34
N SER A 5 -5.15 -19.49 -35.45
CA SER A 5 -6.50 -19.08 -35.10
C SER A 5 -6.62 -18.72 -33.61
N ASN A 6 -6.07 -19.56 -32.74
CA ASN A 6 -6.06 -19.31 -31.27
C ASN A 6 -5.23 -18.07 -30.89
N ALA A 7 -4.07 -17.89 -31.52
CA ALA A 7 -3.23 -16.73 -31.30
C ALA A 7 -3.94 -15.41 -31.69
N LYS A 8 -4.63 -15.42 -32.85
CA LYS A 8 -5.42 -14.27 -33.31
C LYS A 8 -6.60 -13.97 -32.38
N TYR A 9 -7.27 -15.00 -31.89
CA TYR A 9 -8.35 -14.87 -30.91
C TYR A 9 -7.85 -14.26 -29.60
N ILE A 10 -6.73 -14.75 -29.06
CA ILE A 10 -6.12 -14.24 -27.83
C ILE A 10 -5.73 -12.76 -27.99
N LYS A 11 -5.05 -12.40 -29.08
CA LYS A 11 -4.69 -11.00 -29.37
C LYS A 11 -5.91 -10.09 -29.42
N LYS A 12 -6.99 -10.53 -30.06
CA LYS A 12 -8.25 -9.78 -30.11
C LYS A 12 -8.83 -9.58 -28.69
N ARG A 13 -8.83 -10.63 -27.87
CA ARG A 13 -9.37 -10.54 -26.50
C ARG A 13 -8.53 -9.62 -25.62
N LEU A 14 -7.21 -9.65 -25.73
CA LEU A 14 -6.31 -8.74 -25.00
C LEU A 14 -6.54 -7.29 -25.42
N ALA A 15 -6.75 -7.02 -26.70
CA ALA A 15 -7.07 -5.68 -27.19
C ALA A 15 -8.44 -5.18 -26.68
N GLU A 16 -9.46 -6.06 -26.64
CA GLU A 16 -10.78 -5.72 -26.07
C GLU A 16 -10.67 -5.38 -24.57
N ILE A 17 -9.89 -6.16 -23.80
CA ILE A 17 -9.65 -5.89 -22.39
C ILE A 17 -8.95 -4.54 -22.21
N ALA A 18 -7.93 -4.26 -23.01
CA ALA A 18 -7.21 -2.99 -22.98
C ALA A 18 -8.13 -1.80 -23.29
N TYR A 19 -9.00 -1.95 -24.25
CA TYR A 19 -9.96 -0.89 -24.63
C TYR A 19 -10.93 -0.55 -23.47
N VAL A 20 -11.47 -1.57 -22.80
CA VAL A 20 -12.44 -1.38 -21.71
C VAL A 20 -11.77 -0.91 -20.42
N SER A 21 -10.58 -1.41 -20.09
CA SER A 21 -9.85 -0.99 -18.89
C SER A 21 -9.14 0.35 -19.02
N GLY A 22 -8.98 0.87 -20.24
CA GLY A 22 -8.19 2.07 -20.52
C GLY A 22 -6.68 1.89 -20.35
N GLN A 23 -6.21 0.64 -20.10
CA GLN A 23 -4.81 0.29 -19.93
C GLN A 23 -4.45 -0.89 -20.80
N THR A 24 -3.21 -0.93 -21.28
CA THR A 24 -2.72 -2.11 -22.00
C THR A 24 -2.61 -3.31 -21.04
N PHE A 25 -2.78 -4.51 -21.56
CA PHE A 25 -2.64 -5.71 -20.73
C PHE A 25 -1.24 -5.84 -20.13
N ASP A 26 -0.21 -5.39 -20.84
CA ASP A 26 1.18 -5.34 -20.34
C ASP A 26 1.31 -4.38 -19.13
N ALA A 27 0.71 -3.20 -19.20
CA ALA A 27 0.69 -2.27 -18.08
C ALA A 27 -0.03 -2.85 -16.84
N LEU A 28 -1.13 -3.55 -17.07
CA LEU A 28 -1.89 -4.25 -16.03
C LEU A 28 -1.04 -5.33 -15.32
N ILE A 29 -0.34 -6.16 -16.10
CA ILE A 29 0.55 -7.20 -15.57
C ILE A 29 1.74 -6.58 -14.82
N ARG A 30 2.31 -5.50 -15.34
CA ARG A 30 3.43 -4.80 -14.70
C ARG A 30 3.04 -4.25 -13.33
N GLU A 31 1.88 -3.60 -13.23
CA GLU A 31 1.33 -3.13 -11.98
C GLU A 31 1.02 -4.27 -11.01
N THR A 32 0.42 -5.35 -11.50
CA THR A 32 0.18 -6.56 -10.71
C THR A 32 1.46 -7.16 -10.16
N SER A 33 2.51 -7.24 -11.00
CA SER A 33 3.83 -7.74 -10.60
C SER A 33 4.48 -6.84 -9.57
N HIS A 34 4.37 -5.52 -9.73
CA HIS A 34 4.84 -4.56 -8.74
C HIS A 34 4.15 -4.77 -7.39
N ASN A 35 2.82 -4.86 -7.38
CA ASN A 35 2.04 -5.10 -6.17
C ASN A 35 2.42 -6.43 -5.50
N LEU A 36 2.67 -7.46 -6.32
CA LEU A 36 3.07 -8.76 -5.81
C LEU A 36 4.47 -8.75 -5.17
N VAL A 37 5.40 -7.96 -5.72
CA VAL A 37 6.77 -7.83 -5.17
C VAL A 37 6.75 -7.00 -3.87
N VAL A 38 6.02 -5.89 -3.86
CA VAL A 38 6.02 -4.96 -2.71
C VAL A 38 5.17 -5.46 -1.56
N PHE A 39 3.93 -5.87 -1.86
CA PHE A 39 2.93 -6.24 -0.83
C PHE A 39 2.76 -7.75 -0.67
N HIS A 40 3.37 -8.55 -1.55
CA HIS A 40 3.14 -10.01 -1.65
C HIS A 40 1.69 -10.41 -1.88
N ASN A 41 0.86 -9.45 -2.21
CA ASN A 41 -0.54 -9.60 -2.58
C ASN A 41 -0.87 -8.70 -3.77
N ALA A 42 -1.64 -9.21 -4.71
CA ALA A 42 -2.19 -8.43 -5.81
C ALA A 42 -3.65 -8.84 -6.04
N TYR A 43 -4.50 -7.88 -6.25
CA TYR A 43 -5.92 -8.07 -6.41
C TYR A 43 -6.37 -7.51 -7.76
N MET A 44 -6.96 -8.37 -8.59
CA MET A 44 -7.52 -7.97 -9.88
C MET A 44 -9.03 -8.24 -9.87
N VAL A 45 -9.82 -7.20 -10.10
CA VAL A 45 -11.27 -7.32 -10.27
C VAL A 45 -11.58 -7.77 -11.70
N LYS A 46 -12.37 -8.82 -11.82
CA LYS A 46 -12.91 -9.33 -13.09
C LYS A 46 -14.25 -8.66 -13.37
N VAL A 47 -14.29 -7.74 -14.31
CA VAL A 47 -15.54 -7.16 -14.78
C VAL A 47 -16.08 -7.99 -15.94
N ARG A 48 -17.31 -8.51 -15.80
CA ARG A 48 -17.97 -9.31 -16.82
C ARG A 48 -18.96 -8.45 -17.61
N LYS A 49 -19.17 -8.79 -18.86
CA LYS A 49 -20.18 -8.11 -19.71
C LYS A 49 -21.58 -8.36 -19.15
N LEU A 50 -22.31 -7.30 -18.92
CA LEU A 50 -23.67 -7.35 -18.33
C LEU A 50 -24.74 -7.81 -19.30
N ASN A 51 -24.62 -7.63 -20.59
CA ASN A 51 -25.57 -8.09 -21.61
C ASN A 51 -24.84 -8.23 -22.94
N SER A 52 -24.45 -9.42 -23.33
CA SER A 52 -23.98 -9.63 -24.68
C SER A 52 -25.00 -10.43 -25.47
N SER A 53 -25.72 -9.76 -26.34
CA SER A 53 -26.51 -10.38 -27.40
C SER A 53 -25.65 -11.15 -28.44
N SER A 54 -24.36 -11.17 -28.33
CA SER A 54 -23.44 -11.82 -29.27
C SER A 54 -22.19 -12.46 -28.67
N GLY A 55 -22.19 -12.77 -27.37
CA GLY A 55 -21.07 -13.48 -26.73
C GLY A 55 -21.31 -14.97 -26.68
N VAL A 56 -20.31 -15.78 -27.09
CA VAL A 56 -20.31 -17.21 -26.89
C VAL A 56 -20.35 -17.48 -25.40
N VAL A 57 -21.51 -17.86 -24.88
CA VAL A 57 -21.69 -18.29 -23.50
C VAL A 57 -21.08 -19.69 -23.38
N ARG A 58 -19.92 -19.81 -22.73
CA ARG A 58 -19.39 -21.12 -22.36
C ARG A 58 -20.08 -21.57 -21.08
N THR A 59 -20.86 -22.63 -21.19
CA THR A 59 -21.47 -23.28 -20.04
C THR A 59 -20.44 -24.18 -19.40
N ILE A 60 -19.97 -23.81 -18.22
CA ILE A 60 -19.18 -24.68 -17.36
C ILE A 60 -20.08 -25.09 -16.20
N ASN A 61 -20.32 -26.38 -16.05
CA ASN A 61 -21.16 -26.95 -14.99
C ASN A 61 -22.57 -26.32 -14.88
N LYS A 62 -23.27 -26.19 -16.00
CA LYS A 62 -24.64 -25.61 -16.12
C LYS A 62 -24.79 -24.15 -15.69
N THR A 63 -23.70 -23.47 -15.35
CA THR A 63 -23.70 -22.03 -15.04
C THR A 63 -23.14 -21.26 -16.23
N SER A 64 -23.96 -20.42 -16.85
CA SER A 64 -23.51 -19.55 -17.93
C SER A 64 -22.66 -18.40 -17.39
N LEU A 65 -21.35 -18.50 -17.51
CA LEU A 65 -20.45 -17.44 -17.12
C LEU A 65 -20.23 -16.49 -18.31
N GLN A 66 -20.64 -15.24 -18.12
CA GLN A 66 -20.32 -14.19 -19.10
C GLN A 66 -18.80 -14.00 -19.23
N PRO A 67 -18.29 -13.74 -20.44
CA PRO A 67 -16.86 -13.52 -20.64
C PRO A 67 -16.39 -12.29 -19.87
N VAL A 68 -15.17 -12.33 -19.39
CA VAL A 68 -14.54 -11.18 -18.75
C VAL A 68 -14.31 -10.08 -19.78
N ALA A 69 -14.80 -8.88 -19.52
CA ALA A 69 -14.67 -7.71 -20.40
C ALA A 69 -13.43 -6.90 -20.04
N ALA A 70 -13.11 -6.80 -18.76
CA ALA A 70 -11.96 -6.03 -18.29
C ALA A 70 -11.41 -6.60 -16.97
N TYR A 71 -10.17 -6.22 -16.69
CA TYR A 71 -9.52 -6.40 -15.39
C TYR A 71 -9.10 -5.03 -14.86
N PHE A 72 -9.25 -4.82 -13.57
CA PHE A 72 -8.79 -3.64 -12.85
C PHE A 72 -7.99 -4.06 -11.64
N ASN A 73 -6.82 -3.48 -11.45
CA ASN A 73 -6.04 -3.69 -10.24
C ASN A 73 -6.61 -2.87 -9.08
N LEU A 74 -6.63 -3.47 -7.90
CA LEU A 74 -6.93 -2.78 -6.66
C LEU A 74 -5.65 -2.54 -5.87
N PRO A 75 -5.49 -1.35 -5.23
CA PRO A 75 -4.37 -1.09 -4.34
C PRO A 75 -4.41 -2.06 -3.15
N PRO A 76 -3.37 -2.89 -2.92
CA PRO A 76 -3.39 -3.91 -1.88
C PRO A 76 -3.63 -3.37 -0.47
N GLU A 77 -3.15 -2.16 -0.18
CA GLU A 77 -3.31 -1.45 1.10
C GLU A 77 -4.78 -1.09 1.42
N SER A 78 -5.63 -0.99 0.40
CA SER A 78 -7.04 -0.64 0.55
C SER A 78 -7.97 -1.84 0.65
N VAL A 79 -7.46 -3.07 0.47
CA VAL A 79 -8.26 -4.28 0.38
C VAL A 79 -8.23 -5.07 1.68
N GLU A 80 -9.41 -5.28 2.25
CA GLU A 80 -9.66 -6.17 3.38
C GLU A 80 -10.27 -7.48 2.88
N VAL A 81 -9.77 -8.61 3.38
CA VAL A 81 -10.28 -9.93 3.01
C VAL A 81 -11.12 -10.49 4.16
N ARG A 82 -12.38 -10.81 3.87
CA ARG A 82 -13.26 -11.52 4.81
C ARG A 82 -13.23 -13.01 4.50
N VAL A 83 -13.01 -13.78 5.54
CA VAL A 83 -12.94 -15.24 5.48
C VAL A 83 -14.09 -15.86 6.25
N ASP A 84 -14.46 -17.07 5.87
CA ASP A 84 -15.39 -17.91 6.63
C ASP A 84 -14.68 -18.61 7.81
N SER A 85 -15.43 -19.45 8.52
CA SER A 85 -14.89 -20.26 9.63
C SER A 85 -13.83 -21.28 9.22
N SER A 86 -13.73 -21.59 7.93
CA SER A 86 -12.73 -22.50 7.34
C SER A 86 -11.47 -21.77 6.88
N GLY A 87 -11.42 -20.42 6.97
CA GLY A 87 -10.31 -19.62 6.46
C GLY A 87 -10.35 -19.38 4.95
N THR A 88 -11.49 -19.69 4.29
CA THR A 88 -11.65 -19.46 2.85
C THR A 88 -12.16 -18.03 2.60
N PRO A 89 -11.57 -17.28 1.63
CA PRO A 89 -12.06 -15.96 1.29
C PRO A 89 -13.49 -16.00 0.73
N VAL A 90 -14.39 -15.28 1.37
CA VAL A 90 -15.79 -15.15 0.94
C VAL A 90 -16.03 -13.83 0.24
N MET A 91 -15.44 -12.77 0.74
CA MET A 91 -15.66 -11.42 0.27
C MET A 91 -14.38 -10.57 0.39
N TYR A 92 -14.21 -9.66 -0.54
CA TYR A 92 -13.19 -8.63 -0.52
C TYR A 92 -13.84 -7.27 -0.39
N ARG A 93 -13.30 -6.44 0.47
CA ARG A 93 -13.80 -5.09 0.71
C ARG A 93 -12.70 -4.10 0.40
N GLN A 94 -12.97 -3.16 -0.50
CA GLN A 94 -12.05 -2.07 -0.81
C GLN A 94 -12.49 -0.80 -0.09
N LYS A 95 -11.58 -0.18 0.65
CA LYS A 95 -11.77 1.15 1.24
C LYS A 95 -11.46 2.22 0.21
N ILE A 96 -12.44 3.07 -0.11
CA ILE A 96 -12.27 4.22 -1.00
C ILE A 96 -11.86 5.45 -0.18
N GLN A 97 -11.20 6.43 -0.82
CA GLN A 97 -10.74 7.68 -0.20
C GLN A 97 -11.82 8.44 0.59
N THR A 98 -13.07 8.33 0.19
CA THR A 98 -14.22 8.93 0.88
C THR A 98 -14.66 8.21 2.16
N GLY A 99 -13.93 7.18 2.60
CA GLY A 99 -14.31 6.34 3.75
C GLY A 99 -15.42 5.34 3.46
N LYS A 100 -15.92 5.30 2.23
CA LYS A 100 -16.88 4.29 1.78
C LYS A 100 -16.17 2.99 1.41
N TYR A 101 -16.91 1.88 1.50
CA TYR A 101 -16.42 0.56 1.12
C TYR A 101 -17.16 0.06 -0.12
N VAL A 102 -16.41 -0.59 -1.01
CA VAL A 102 -16.97 -1.37 -2.12
C VAL A 102 -16.69 -2.83 -1.82
N GLU A 103 -17.73 -3.65 -1.92
CA GLU A 103 -17.65 -5.08 -1.63
C GLU A 103 -17.67 -5.89 -2.93
N TYR A 104 -16.79 -6.87 -3.01
CA TYR A 104 -16.65 -7.76 -4.14
C TYR A 104 -16.78 -9.21 -3.65
N PRO A 105 -17.61 -10.04 -4.29
CA PRO A 105 -17.63 -11.47 -4.00
C PRO A 105 -16.29 -12.11 -4.40
N ALA A 106 -15.89 -13.17 -3.72
CA ALA A 106 -14.63 -13.87 -4.02
C ALA A 106 -14.52 -14.33 -5.49
N SER A 107 -15.64 -14.66 -6.13
CA SER A 107 -15.68 -15.04 -7.54
C SER A 107 -15.31 -13.91 -8.51
N ALA A 108 -15.48 -12.65 -8.11
CA ALA A 108 -15.17 -11.47 -8.92
C ALA A 108 -13.72 -11.04 -8.79
N ILE A 109 -12.98 -11.50 -7.80
CA ILE A 109 -11.57 -11.15 -7.56
C ILE A 109 -10.67 -12.29 -8.02
N LEU A 110 -9.55 -11.93 -8.63
CA LEU A 110 -8.38 -12.77 -8.76
C LEU A 110 -7.36 -12.30 -7.73
N HIS A 111 -7.21 -13.04 -6.66
CA HIS A 111 -6.22 -12.77 -5.61
C HIS A 111 -4.97 -13.58 -5.91
N LEU A 112 -3.89 -12.90 -6.21
CA LEU A 112 -2.55 -13.44 -6.37
C LEU A 112 -1.76 -13.14 -5.10
N HIS A 113 -1.10 -14.14 -4.56
CA HIS A 113 -0.31 -14.01 -3.35
C HIS A 113 1.01 -14.76 -3.49
N TYR A 114 2.06 -14.21 -2.91
CA TYR A 114 3.37 -14.81 -2.83
C TYR A 114 3.76 -15.02 -1.36
N ASN A 115 4.56 -16.07 -1.09
CA ASN A 115 5.04 -16.40 0.26
C ASN A 115 3.91 -16.51 1.31
N LYS A 116 2.83 -17.22 0.94
CA LYS A 116 1.71 -17.47 1.84
C LYS A 116 2.09 -18.47 2.92
N ARG A 117 1.91 -18.11 4.18
CA ARG A 117 2.05 -19.03 5.31
C ARG A 117 0.79 -19.86 5.50
N THR A 118 0.96 -21.09 6.01
CA THR A 118 -0.19 -21.95 6.36
C THR A 118 -1.11 -21.27 7.38
N GLY A 119 -2.40 -21.29 7.12
CA GLY A 119 -3.40 -20.64 7.98
C GLY A 119 -3.63 -19.14 7.71
N PHE A 120 -2.81 -18.49 6.89
CA PHE A 120 -3.01 -17.10 6.48
C PHE A 120 -3.64 -17.05 5.09
N VAL A 121 -4.47 -16.05 4.84
CA VAL A 121 -5.10 -15.82 3.53
C VAL A 121 -4.24 -14.94 2.64
N MET A 122 -3.46 -14.06 3.24
CA MET A 122 -2.60 -13.09 2.56
C MET A 122 -1.16 -13.59 2.50
N GLY A 123 -0.43 -13.15 1.48
CA GLY A 123 1.02 -13.31 1.39
C GLY A 123 1.72 -12.43 2.43
N THR A 124 2.87 -12.84 2.91
CA THR A 124 3.67 -12.11 3.90
C THR A 124 4.80 -11.37 3.22
N PRO A 125 4.88 -10.03 3.33
CA PRO A 125 5.96 -9.25 2.73
C PRO A 125 7.33 -9.65 3.28
N PRO A 126 8.39 -9.70 2.45
CA PRO A 126 9.73 -10.09 2.90
C PRO A 126 10.36 -9.03 3.80
N LEU A 127 9.87 -7.80 3.75
CA LEU A 127 10.36 -6.69 4.57
C LEU A 127 9.72 -6.66 5.98
N GLU A 128 8.71 -7.48 6.25
CA GLU A 128 8.05 -7.51 7.55
C GLU A 128 9.02 -7.81 8.71
N PRO A 129 9.96 -8.79 8.61
CA PRO A 129 10.92 -9.06 9.69
C PRO A 129 11.90 -7.93 9.97
N VAL A 130 12.24 -7.12 8.97
CA VAL A 130 13.22 -6.01 9.09
C VAL A 130 12.55 -4.64 9.25
N LYS A 131 11.23 -4.60 9.37
CA LYS A 131 10.47 -3.37 9.51
C LYS A 131 10.93 -2.52 10.70
N ASP A 132 11.13 -3.14 11.84
CA ASP A 132 11.52 -2.45 13.06
C ASP A 132 12.95 -1.90 12.97
N ASP A 133 13.85 -2.61 12.31
CA ASP A 133 15.22 -2.15 12.05
C ASP A 133 15.23 -0.94 11.12
N ILE A 134 14.41 -0.95 10.05
CA ILE A 134 14.25 0.18 9.13
C ILE A 134 13.70 1.40 9.87
N LEU A 135 12.71 1.21 10.73
CA LEU A 135 12.14 2.29 11.53
C LEU A 135 13.13 2.84 12.56
N ALA A 136 13.95 1.98 13.17
CA ALA A 136 15.02 2.38 14.08
C ALA A 136 16.09 3.19 13.35
N LEU A 137 16.53 2.75 12.17
CA LEU A 137 17.49 3.49 11.34
C LEU A 137 16.97 4.88 11.00
N ARG A 138 15.73 4.99 10.57
CA ARG A 138 15.11 6.29 10.24
C ARG A 138 15.09 7.24 11.45
N ARG A 139 14.77 6.74 12.65
CA ARG A 139 14.81 7.54 13.88
C ARG A 139 16.22 8.01 14.22
N ILE A 140 17.24 7.17 13.97
CA ILE A 140 18.64 7.55 14.15
C ILE A 140 19.03 8.66 13.18
N GLU A 141 18.66 8.56 11.91
CA GLU A 141 18.89 9.60 10.91
C GLU A 141 18.27 10.93 11.31
N GLU A 142 17.01 10.95 11.72
CA GLU A 142 16.31 12.15 12.22
C GLU A 142 16.98 12.74 13.47
N SER A 143 17.49 11.87 14.36
CA SER A 143 18.23 12.30 15.56
C SER A 143 19.57 12.93 15.22
N ILE A 144 20.30 12.38 14.26
CA ILE A 144 21.58 12.91 13.79
C ILE A 144 21.35 14.30 13.14
N GLU A 145 20.33 14.45 12.31
CA GLU A 145 19.97 15.73 11.72
C GLU A 145 19.72 16.79 12.79
N THR A 146 18.96 16.43 13.84
CA THR A 146 18.69 17.31 14.98
C THR A 146 19.96 17.69 15.74
N LEU A 147 20.89 16.74 15.94
CA LEU A 147 22.16 16.99 16.60
C LEU A 147 23.05 17.93 15.78
N ILE A 148 23.12 17.72 14.47
CA ILE A 148 23.87 18.60 13.54
C ILE A 148 23.31 20.01 13.61
N TYR A 149 22.00 20.18 13.54
CA TYR A 149 21.34 21.48 13.63
C TYR A 149 21.66 22.18 14.95
N LYS A 150 21.56 21.49 16.08
CA LYS A 150 21.92 22.04 17.40
C LYS A 150 23.41 22.37 17.53
N SER A 151 24.27 21.64 16.86
CA SER A 151 25.72 21.91 16.85
C SER A 151 26.09 23.11 16.00
N LEU A 152 25.33 23.39 14.92
CA LEU A 152 25.52 24.59 14.09
C LEU A 152 25.13 25.89 14.85
N PHE A 153 24.18 25.78 15.79
CA PHE A 153 23.77 26.88 16.63
C PHE A 153 24.07 26.55 18.09
N PRO A 154 25.34 26.64 18.52
CA PRO A 154 25.71 26.30 19.88
C PRO A 154 24.98 27.20 20.87
N ILE A 155 24.42 26.59 21.90
CA ILE A 155 23.83 27.34 23.00
C ILE A 155 24.95 28.07 23.72
N ILE A 156 24.94 29.38 23.68
CA ILE A 156 25.88 30.21 24.42
C ILE A 156 25.53 30.08 25.90
N HIS A 157 26.38 29.40 26.65
CA HIS A 157 26.24 29.32 28.10
C HIS A 157 27.01 30.44 28.76
N VAL A 158 26.35 31.49 29.16
CA VAL A 158 26.95 32.60 29.89
C VAL A 158 26.90 32.30 31.40
N LYS A 159 28.04 32.03 32.00
CA LYS A 159 28.17 31.89 33.43
C LYS A 159 28.41 33.28 34.04
N VAL A 160 27.44 33.75 34.83
CA VAL A 160 27.50 35.06 35.48
C VAL A 160 27.75 34.89 36.97
N GLY A 161 28.77 35.52 37.49
CA GLY A 161 29.18 35.38 38.89
C GLY A 161 30.13 34.19 39.16
N ASN A 162 30.77 34.20 40.30
CA ASN A 162 31.60 33.13 40.83
C ASN A 162 31.29 32.96 42.36
N GLU A 163 31.99 32.00 43.02
CA GLU A 163 31.77 31.73 44.45
C GLU A 163 31.97 32.96 45.37
N LYS A 164 32.84 33.88 44.97
CA LYS A 164 33.16 35.11 45.73
C LYS A 164 32.24 36.28 45.41
N GLN A 165 31.70 36.29 44.18
CA GLN A 165 30.78 37.31 43.67
C GLN A 165 29.61 36.66 42.97
N PRO A 166 28.61 36.19 43.70
CA PRO A 166 27.43 35.59 43.11
C PRO A 166 26.65 36.60 42.28
N ALA A 167 26.05 36.14 41.19
CA ALA A 167 25.19 36.97 40.37
C ALA A 167 23.95 37.43 41.19
N LYS A 168 23.58 38.71 41.03
CA LYS A 168 22.34 39.20 41.60
C LYS A 168 21.17 38.85 40.67
N LYS A 169 20.13 38.28 41.24
CA LYS A 169 18.89 38.01 40.50
C LYS A 169 18.00 39.26 40.50
N PHE A 170 17.61 39.68 39.34
CA PHE A 170 16.62 40.74 39.14
C PHE A 170 15.35 40.14 38.56
N MET A 171 14.21 40.51 39.13
CA MET A 171 12.92 40.23 38.52
C MET A 171 12.53 41.40 37.62
N ASP A 172 12.49 41.17 36.33
CA ASP A 172 11.93 42.10 35.35
C ASP A 172 10.53 41.60 34.96
N GLY A 173 9.54 41.99 35.73
CA GLY A 173 8.11 41.77 35.51
C GLY A 173 7.63 40.34 35.35
N THR A 174 8.28 39.55 34.51
CA THR A 174 7.87 38.16 34.16
C THR A 174 9.00 37.13 34.09
N SER A 175 10.26 37.54 34.17
CA SER A 175 11.42 36.62 34.07
C SER A 175 12.53 37.02 35.03
N GLU A 176 13.20 36.03 35.65
CA GLU A 176 14.43 36.25 36.41
C GLU A 176 15.59 36.52 35.48
N VAL A 177 16.24 37.66 35.61
CA VAL A 177 17.46 38.01 34.88
C VAL A 177 18.64 38.00 35.83
N GLU A 178 19.66 37.18 35.58
CA GLU A 178 20.90 37.18 36.33
C GLU A 178 21.89 38.24 35.77
N ILE A 179 22.25 39.23 36.60
CA ILE A 179 23.19 40.28 36.22
C ILE A 179 24.52 40.07 36.96
N ALA A 180 25.62 40.13 36.23
CA ALA A 180 26.98 40.15 36.82
C ALA A 180 27.17 41.44 37.62
N THR A 181 27.58 41.35 38.87
CA THR A 181 28.05 42.49 39.65
C THR A 181 29.56 42.62 39.41
N SER A 182 29.97 43.75 38.84
CA SER A 182 31.37 44.18 38.75
C SER A 182 31.93 44.56 40.12
#